data_7e9a7b554b2b2c495a395620e95ce7b4
#
_entry.id   7e9a7b554b2b2c495a395620e95ce7b4
#
_cell.length_a   1.000
_cell.length_b   1.000
_cell.length_c   1.000
_cell.angle_alpha   90.00
_cell.angle_beta   90.00
_cell.angle_gamma   90.00
#
_symmetry.space_group_name_H-M   'P 1'
#
loop_
_entity.id
_entity.type
_entity.pdbx_description
1 polymer ?
#
loop_
_entity_poly.entity_id
_entity_poly.type
_entity_poly.pdbx_seq_one_letter_code
_entity_poly.pdbx_strand_id
1 'polypeptide(L)'
;MRLISSLGKLNFVKTNTVLIISGISLGSLFLSSCDTPVGQGAAWGAATGAIIGGAATGNVRAASIGAAAGAAAGALTGKIIQENQAAQYGPPPPGGFPYARWAGRPGFYYSPY
;
A
#
# COMPACT_ATOMS: atom_id res chain seq x y z
N MET A 1 -44.29 14.65 16.10
CA MET A 1 -43.70 13.61 15.22
C MET A 1 -42.46 14.02 14.42
N ARG A 2 -42.00 15.28 14.43
CA ARG A 2 -40.81 15.73 13.68
C ARG A 2 -39.46 15.51 14.42
N LEU A 3 -39.43 15.35 15.73
CA LEU A 3 -38.21 15.22 16.55
C LEU A 3 -37.54 13.83 16.44
N ILE A 4 -38.30 12.78 16.20
CA ILE A 4 -37.76 11.40 16.10
C ILE A 4 -36.99 11.21 14.78
N SER A 5 -37.42 11.86 13.71
CA SER A 5 -36.75 11.80 12.41
C SER A 5 -35.38 12.49 12.40
N SER A 6 -35.17 13.51 13.24
CA SER A 6 -33.91 14.23 13.37
C SER A 6 -32.85 13.42 14.11
N LEU A 7 -33.24 12.69 15.15
CA LEU A 7 -32.33 11.83 15.92
C LEU A 7 -31.80 10.64 15.11
N GLY A 8 -32.63 10.06 14.25
CA GLY A 8 -32.22 8.98 13.36
C GLY A 8 -31.18 9.43 12.32
N LYS A 9 -31.33 10.63 11.76
CA LYS A 9 -30.33 11.18 10.82
C LYS A 9 -28.99 11.52 11.47
N LEU A 10 -29.01 12.05 12.69
CA LEU A 10 -27.78 12.36 13.44
C LEU A 10 -26.98 11.11 13.79
N ASN A 11 -27.64 10.02 14.18
CA ASN A 11 -26.97 8.76 14.47
C ASN A 11 -26.41 8.12 13.21
N PHE A 12 -27.11 8.16 12.09
CA PHE A 12 -26.63 7.62 10.81
C PHE A 12 -25.38 8.35 10.31
N VAL A 13 -25.36 9.68 10.37
CA VAL A 13 -24.20 10.50 9.99
C VAL A 13 -23.01 10.22 10.92
N LYS A 14 -23.24 10.12 12.21
CA LYS A 14 -22.19 9.86 13.20
C LYS A 14 -21.55 8.49 13.02
N THR A 15 -22.35 7.46 12.77
CA THR A 15 -21.86 6.09 12.52
C THR A 15 -21.06 6.01 11.23
N ASN A 16 -21.52 6.66 10.17
CA ASN A 16 -20.81 6.67 8.89
C ASN A 16 -19.48 7.42 8.96
N THR A 17 -19.43 8.54 9.69
CA THR A 17 -18.19 9.30 9.89
C THR A 17 -17.16 8.52 10.70
N VAL A 18 -17.58 7.80 11.73
CA VAL A 18 -16.68 6.94 12.53
C VAL A 18 -16.12 5.78 11.69
N LEU A 19 -16.95 5.16 10.84
CA LEU A 19 -16.50 4.10 9.94
C LEU A 19 -15.48 4.59 8.90
N ILE A 20 -15.68 5.80 8.35
CA ILE A 20 -14.75 6.40 7.39
C ILE A 20 -13.41 6.73 8.06
N ILE A 21 -13.43 7.35 9.25
CA ILE A 21 -12.21 7.70 9.99
C ILE A 21 -11.45 6.43 10.41
N SER A 22 -12.15 5.39 10.85
CA SER A 22 -11.56 4.10 11.19
C SER A 22 -10.92 3.41 9.99
N GLY A 23 -11.55 3.47 8.83
CA GLY A 23 -11.01 2.93 7.58
C GLY A 23 -9.74 3.65 7.12
N ILE A 24 -9.69 4.97 7.24
CA ILE A 24 -8.53 5.79 6.89
C ILE A 24 -7.36 5.51 7.84
N SER A 25 -7.62 5.35 9.15
CA SER A 25 -6.56 5.06 10.13
C SER A 25 -5.94 3.69 9.94
N LEU A 26 -6.71 2.67 9.60
CA LEU A 26 -6.16 1.35 9.27
C LEU A 26 -5.37 1.38 7.96
N GLY A 27 -5.84 2.10 6.96
CA GLY A 27 -5.16 2.24 5.66
C GLY A 27 -3.77 2.85 5.78
N SER A 28 -3.58 3.84 6.64
CA SER A 28 -2.28 4.51 6.82
C SER A 28 -1.21 3.64 7.49
N LEU A 29 -1.59 2.67 8.31
CA LEU A 29 -0.65 1.70 8.91
C LEU A 29 -0.04 0.75 7.88
N PHE A 30 -0.73 0.44 6.79
CA PHE A 30 -0.19 -0.39 5.71
C PHE A 30 0.78 0.36 4.79
N LEU A 31 0.70 1.69 4.71
CA LEU A 31 1.61 2.48 3.87
C LEU A 31 3.04 2.55 4.43
N SER A 32 3.23 2.38 5.72
CA SER A 32 4.57 2.46 6.35
C SER A 32 5.42 1.20 6.17
N SER A 33 4.86 0.11 5.64
CA SER A 33 5.55 -1.18 5.47
C SER A 33 6.05 -1.44 4.04
N CYS A 34 5.92 -0.46 3.12
CA CYS A 34 6.13 -0.66 1.68
C CYS A 34 7.48 -0.12 1.18
N ASP A 35 8.58 -0.44 1.86
CA ASP A 35 9.93 -0.11 1.37
C ASP A 35 10.42 -1.05 0.25
N THR A 36 9.68 -2.13 -0.03
CA THR A 36 10.05 -3.09 -1.08
C THR A 36 9.15 -2.95 -2.31
N PRO A 37 9.67 -3.17 -3.54
CA PRO A 37 8.86 -3.19 -4.76
C PRO A 37 7.69 -4.17 -4.70
N VAL A 38 7.89 -5.31 -4.02
CA VAL A 38 6.85 -6.32 -3.78
C VAL A 38 5.72 -5.77 -2.90
N GLY A 39 6.07 -5.08 -1.81
CA GLY A 39 5.08 -4.46 -0.91
C GLY A 39 4.29 -3.36 -1.60
N GLN A 40 4.94 -2.51 -2.37
CA GLN A 40 4.28 -1.47 -3.16
C GLN A 40 3.32 -2.07 -4.20
N GLY A 41 3.77 -3.08 -4.93
CA GLY A 41 2.94 -3.78 -5.91
C GLY A 41 1.71 -4.42 -5.25
N ALA A 42 1.88 -5.08 -4.11
CA ALA A 42 0.78 -5.67 -3.36
C ALA A 42 -0.23 -4.62 -2.88
N ALA A 43 0.23 -3.48 -2.37
CA ALA A 43 -0.64 -2.42 -1.87
C ALA A 43 -1.49 -1.79 -2.99
N TRP A 44 -0.87 -1.45 -4.12
CA TRP A 44 -1.59 -0.92 -5.29
C TRP A 44 -2.55 -1.94 -5.88
N GLY A 45 -2.12 -3.19 -5.98
CA GLY A 45 -2.97 -4.28 -6.45
C GLY A 45 -4.17 -4.51 -5.54
N ALA A 46 -3.98 -4.51 -4.22
CA ALA A 46 -5.05 -4.63 -3.24
C ALA A 46 -6.08 -3.50 -3.36
N ALA A 47 -5.61 -2.25 -3.44
CA ALA A 47 -6.48 -1.09 -3.56
C ALA A 47 -7.32 -1.15 -4.85
N THR A 48 -6.67 -1.42 -5.98
CA THR A 48 -7.36 -1.53 -7.28
C THR A 48 -8.34 -2.69 -7.30
N GLY A 49 -7.95 -3.86 -6.79
CA GLY A 49 -8.80 -5.03 -6.72
C GLY A 49 -10.01 -4.84 -5.80
N ALA A 50 -9.85 -4.12 -4.68
CA ALA A 50 -10.95 -3.77 -3.79
C ALA A 50 -11.97 -2.86 -4.47
N ILE A 51 -11.50 -1.86 -5.20
CA ILE A 51 -12.37 -0.92 -5.94
C ILE A 51 -13.15 -1.67 -7.01
N ILE A 52 -12.48 -2.49 -7.82
CA ILE A 52 -13.13 -3.26 -8.90
C ILE A 52 -14.14 -4.25 -8.30
N GLY A 53 -13.75 -5.04 -7.30
CA GLY A 53 -14.63 -6.00 -6.66
C GLY A 53 -15.83 -5.36 -5.98
N GLY A 54 -15.63 -4.25 -5.30
CA GLY A 54 -16.70 -3.48 -4.63
C GLY A 54 -17.64 -2.79 -5.62
N ALA A 55 -17.09 -2.13 -6.64
CA ALA A 55 -17.90 -1.41 -7.64
C ALA A 55 -18.71 -2.36 -8.53
N ALA A 56 -18.16 -3.51 -8.90
CA ALA A 56 -18.86 -4.48 -9.75
C ALA A 56 -20.05 -5.14 -9.07
N THR A 57 -20.03 -5.31 -7.75
CA THR A 57 -21.04 -6.09 -7.02
C THR A 57 -21.80 -5.30 -5.97
N GLY A 58 -21.34 -4.09 -5.60
CA GLY A 58 -21.87 -3.32 -4.48
C GLY A 58 -21.70 -3.99 -3.11
N ASN A 59 -20.86 -5.01 -3.01
CA ASN A 59 -20.74 -5.85 -1.83
C ASN A 59 -19.33 -5.83 -1.24
N VAL A 60 -19.24 -5.56 0.07
CA VAL A 60 -17.97 -5.52 0.82
C VAL A 60 -17.21 -6.85 0.76
N ARG A 61 -17.91 -7.98 0.71
CA ARG A 61 -17.29 -9.30 0.59
C ARG A 61 -16.56 -9.46 -0.74
N ALA A 62 -17.14 -8.97 -1.83
CA ALA A 62 -16.48 -9.00 -3.13
C ALA A 62 -15.32 -8.01 -3.20
N ALA A 63 -15.41 -6.87 -2.51
CA ALA A 63 -14.29 -5.95 -2.39
C ALA A 63 -13.11 -6.60 -1.66
N SER A 64 -13.33 -7.37 -0.59
CA SER A 64 -12.26 -8.05 0.13
C SER A 64 -11.61 -9.17 -0.68
N ILE A 65 -12.38 -9.93 -1.44
CA ILE A 65 -11.86 -10.95 -2.35
C ILE A 65 -11.05 -10.30 -3.47
N GLY A 66 -11.57 -9.21 -4.04
CA GLY A 66 -10.86 -8.44 -5.07
C GLY A 66 -9.55 -7.86 -4.54
N ALA A 67 -9.55 -7.34 -3.30
CA ALA A 67 -8.34 -6.85 -2.64
C ALA A 67 -7.28 -7.96 -2.48
N ALA A 68 -7.68 -9.15 -2.04
CA ALA A 68 -6.77 -10.27 -1.86
C ALA A 68 -6.16 -10.75 -3.19
N ALA A 69 -7.00 -10.90 -4.21
CA ALA A 69 -6.55 -11.29 -5.55
C ALA A 69 -5.64 -10.23 -6.18
N GLY A 70 -6.01 -8.96 -6.05
CA GLY A 70 -5.23 -7.82 -6.52
C GLY A 70 -3.88 -7.70 -5.80
N ALA A 71 -3.84 -7.90 -4.48
CA ALA A 71 -2.61 -7.93 -3.70
C ALA A 71 -1.64 -9.02 -4.18
N ALA A 72 -2.15 -10.23 -4.42
CA ALA A 72 -1.33 -11.34 -4.91
C ALA A 72 -0.75 -11.05 -6.31
N ALA A 73 -1.57 -10.57 -7.23
CA ALA A 73 -1.13 -10.19 -8.57
C ALA A 73 -0.11 -9.04 -8.54
N GLY A 74 -0.36 -8.01 -7.72
CA GLY A 74 0.54 -6.87 -7.55
C GLY A 74 1.87 -7.27 -6.92
N ALA A 75 1.86 -8.18 -5.94
CA ALA A 75 3.08 -8.71 -5.33
C ALA A 75 3.96 -9.45 -6.34
N LEU A 76 3.34 -10.27 -7.20
CA LEU A 76 4.07 -10.98 -8.27
C LEU A 76 4.72 -10.00 -9.25
N THR A 77 3.99 -8.96 -9.65
CA THR A 77 4.53 -7.90 -10.51
C THR A 77 5.71 -7.19 -9.84
N GLY A 78 5.57 -6.84 -8.56
CA GLY A 78 6.64 -6.23 -7.77
C GLY A 78 7.87 -7.13 -7.66
N LYS A 79 7.68 -8.45 -7.53
CA LYS A 79 8.77 -9.43 -7.49
C LYS A 79 9.55 -9.46 -8.81
N ILE A 80 8.85 -9.48 -9.94
CA ILE A 80 9.49 -9.44 -11.27
C ILE A 80 10.33 -8.17 -11.44
N ILE A 81 9.82 -7.03 -11.00
CA ILE A 81 10.57 -5.76 -11.03
C ILE A 81 11.83 -5.86 -10.17
N GLN A 82 11.72 -6.41 -8.97
CA GLN A 82 12.84 -6.60 -8.06
C GLN A 82 13.92 -7.54 -8.64
N GLU A 83 13.51 -8.64 -9.26
CA GLU A 83 14.42 -9.58 -9.92
C GLU A 83 15.14 -8.94 -11.12
N ASN A 84 14.42 -8.16 -11.93
CA ASN A 84 15.00 -7.42 -13.04
C ASN A 84 16.00 -6.35 -12.58
N GLN A 85 15.70 -5.64 -11.48
CA GLN A 85 16.64 -4.69 -10.89
C GLN A 85 17.89 -5.42 -10.36
N ALA A 86 17.72 -6.53 -9.65
CA ALA A 86 18.84 -7.32 -9.16
C ALA A 86 19.70 -7.86 -10.30
N ALA A 87 19.10 -8.24 -11.43
CA ALA A 87 19.82 -8.68 -12.62
C ALA A 87 20.63 -7.55 -13.28
N GLN A 88 20.13 -6.32 -13.24
CA GLN A 88 20.83 -5.14 -13.80
C GLN A 88 22.00 -4.70 -12.92
N TYR A 89 21.85 -4.77 -11.60
CA TYR A 89 22.90 -4.33 -10.66
C TYR A 89 23.86 -5.45 -10.28
N GLY A 90 23.60 -6.69 -10.70
CA GLY A 90 24.36 -7.88 -10.33
C GLY A 90 24.15 -8.33 -8.88
N PRO A 91 24.62 -9.52 -8.52
CA PRO A 91 24.61 -9.95 -7.13
C PRO A 91 25.56 -9.07 -6.31
N PRO A 92 25.21 -8.76 -5.04
CA PRO A 92 26.09 -8.00 -4.18
C PRO A 92 27.45 -8.71 -4.08
N PRO A 93 28.57 -7.98 -4.12
CA PRO A 93 29.88 -8.57 -4.01
C PRO A 93 30.03 -9.31 -2.66
N PRO A 94 30.83 -10.37 -2.57
CA PRO A 94 31.09 -11.05 -1.32
C PRO A 94 31.67 -10.05 -0.30
N GLY A 95 30.93 -9.83 0.81
CA GLY A 95 31.22 -8.79 1.80
C GLY A 95 30.26 -7.60 1.79
N GLY A 96 29.23 -7.61 0.93
CA GLY A 96 28.23 -6.55 0.81
C GLY A 96 28.68 -5.38 -0.07
N PHE A 97 27.80 -4.42 -0.28
CA PHE A 97 28.16 -3.20 -1.01
C PHE A 97 29.10 -2.34 -0.15
N PRO A 98 30.20 -1.82 -0.73
CA PRO A 98 31.06 -0.91 -0.01
C PRO A 98 30.25 0.34 0.38
N TYR A 99 30.35 0.74 1.64
CA TYR A 99 29.70 1.95 2.13
C TYR A 99 30.12 3.15 1.30
N ALA A 100 29.14 3.99 0.95
CA ALA A 100 29.42 5.25 0.28
C ALA A 100 30.46 6.05 1.09
N ARG A 101 31.54 6.45 0.45
CA ARG A 101 32.59 7.24 1.11
C ARG A 101 32.09 8.68 1.30
N TRP A 102 32.32 9.22 2.47
CA TRP A 102 32.06 10.62 2.76
C TRP A 102 32.88 11.51 1.81
N ALA A 103 32.22 12.42 1.10
CA ALA A 103 32.82 13.26 0.07
C ALA A 103 33.46 14.55 0.64
N GLY A 104 33.53 14.70 1.97
CA GLY A 104 34.11 15.90 2.61
C GLY A 104 33.17 17.11 2.61
N ARG A 105 31.97 17.00 2.04
CA ARG A 105 30.92 18.04 2.09
C ARG A 105 29.69 17.48 2.80
N PRO A 106 29.06 18.25 3.71
CA PRO A 106 27.89 17.80 4.43
C PRO A 106 26.78 17.45 3.42
N GLY A 107 26.26 16.21 3.51
CA GLY A 107 25.17 15.70 2.65
C GLY A 107 25.62 15.06 1.34
N PHE A 108 26.93 14.99 1.02
CA PHE A 108 27.42 14.34 -0.19
C PHE A 108 28.24 13.09 0.13
N TYR A 109 27.88 12.00 -0.56
CA TYR A 109 28.61 10.73 -0.49
C TYR A 109 28.98 10.31 -1.92
N TYR A 110 30.19 9.83 -2.11
CA TYR A 110 30.59 9.21 -3.38
C TYR A 110 29.92 7.86 -3.51
N SER A 111 29.16 7.68 -4.61
CA SER A 111 28.72 6.35 -5.02
C SER A 111 29.94 5.57 -5.50
N PRO A 112 30.12 4.31 -5.07
CA PRO A 112 31.19 3.46 -5.56
C PRO A 112 30.95 2.94 -6.99
N TYR A 113 29.84 3.36 -7.63
CA TYR A 113 29.42 2.97 -8.99
C TYR A 113 29.21 4.20 -9.86
#